data_97b8b841fb9fa21ff6425db877cb19c3
#
_entry.id   97b8b841fb9fa21ff6425db877cb19c3
#
_cell.length_a   1.000
_cell.length_b   1.000
_cell.length_c   1.000
_cell.angle_alpha   90.00
_cell.angle_beta   90.00
_cell.angle_gamma   90.00
#
_symmetry.space_group_name_H-M   'P 1'
#
loop_
_entity.id
_entity.type
_entity.pdbx_description
1 polymer ?
#
loop_
_entity_poly.entity_id
_entity_poly.type
_entity_poly.pdbx_seq_one_letter_code
_entity_poly.pdbx_strand_id
1 'polypeptide(L)' 'MSTRHLDDLRVQAQHARQRYDLYKAKAYGQRPTSPARMRELERACEHAEARLRDAEAQERDTRTTADSPPDPS' A
#
# COMPACT_ATOMS: atom_id res chain seq x y z
N MET A 1 12.50 13.58 -1.75
CA MET A 1 12.19 12.15 -1.81
C MET A 1 12.15 11.68 -3.25
N SER A 2 12.79 10.58 -3.54
CA SER A 2 12.86 10.14 -4.92
C SER A 2 11.57 9.42 -5.33
N THR A 3 11.22 9.56 -6.60
CA THR A 3 10.09 8.89 -7.20
C THR A 3 10.18 7.36 -7.07
N ARG A 4 11.42 6.85 -6.95
CA ARG A 4 11.66 5.41 -6.74
C ARG A 4 10.99 4.87 -5.50
N HIS A 5 11.01 5.64 -4.41
CA HIS A 5 10.41 5.19 -3.16
C HIS A 5 8.91 4.95 -3.32
N LEU A 6 8.23 5.87 -4.01
CA LEU A 6 6.81 5.71 -4.30
C LEU A 6 6.55 4.54 -5.23
N ASP A 7 7.37 4.38 -6.25
CA ASP A 7 7.23 3.27 -7.19
C ASP A 7 7.39 1.94 -6.47
N ASP A 8 8.37 1.84 -5.58
CA ASP A 8 8.58 0.64 -4.78
C ASP A 8 7.36 0.32 -3.91
N LEU A 9 6.82 1.34 -3.26
CA LEU A 9 5.62 1.16 -2.43
C LEU A 9 4.41 0.73 -3.25
N ARG A 10 4.26 1.27 -4.45
CA ARG A 10 3.19 0.87 -5.36
C ARG A 10 3.33 -0.59 -5.76
N VAL A 11 4.55 -1.01 -6.10
CA VAL A 11 4.82 -2.40 -6.46
C VAL A 11 4.53 -3.32 -5.27
N GLN A 12 4.96 -2.93 -4.07
CA GLN A 12 4.70 -3.70 -2.86
C GLN A 12 3.21 -3.84 -2.59
N ALA A 13 2.47 -2.75 -2.75
CA ALA A 13 1.02 -2.77 -2.55
C ALA A 13 0.34 -3.67 -3.58
N GLN A 14 0.76 -3.62 -4.84
CA GLN A 14 0.23 -4.48 -5.88
C GLN A 14 0.51 -5.95 -5.60
N HIS A 15 1.73 -6.27 -5.19
CA HIS A 15 2.12 -7.64 -4.85
C HIS A 15 1.31 -8.17 -3.69
N ALA A 16 1.15 -7.37 -2.64
CA ALA A 16 0.37 -7.78 -1.48
C ALA A 16 -1.08 -8.06 -1.88
N ARG A 17 -1.65 -7.20 -2.71
CA ARG A 17 -3.01 -7.37 -3.19
C ARG A 17 -3.16 -8.60 -4.07
N GLN A 18 -2.19 -8.83 -4.96
CA GLN A 18 -2.21 -10.02 -5.80
C GLN A 18 -2.15 -11.30 -4.98
N ARG A 19 -1.29 -11.33 -3.96
CA ARG A 19 -1.21 -12.48 -3.06
C ARG A 19 -2.53 -12.71 -2.35
N TYR A 20 -3.12 -11.65 -1.87
CA TYR A 20 -4.41 -11.72 -1.20
C TYR A 20 -5.50 -12.25 -2.14
N ASP A 21 -5.58 -11.69 -3.35
CA ASP A 21 -6.56 -12.10 -4.34
C ASP A 21 -6.38 -13.56 -4.76
N LEU A 22 -5.14 -13.99 -4.97
CA LEU A 22 -4.85 -15.37 -5.32
C LEU A 22 -5.24 -16.32 -4.21
N TYR A 23 -4.93 -15.96 -2.97
CA TYR A 23 -5.28 -16.78 -1.82
C TYR A 23 -6.80 -16.83 -1.64
N LYS A 24 -7.47 -15.72 -1.84
CA LYS A 24 -8.92 -15.64 -1.76
C LYS A 24 -9.57 -16.53 -2.83
N ALA A 25 -9.02 -16.51 -4.04
CA ALA A 25 -9.50 -17.37 -5.12
C ALA A 25 -9.33 -18.84 -4.76
N LYS A 26 -8.21 -19.21 -4.12
CA LYS A 26 -8.00 -20.58 -3.64
C LYS A 26 -8.99 -20.94 -2.54
N ALA A 27 -9.36 -19.96 -1.70
CA ALA A 27 -10.31 -20.20 -0.62
C ALA A 27 -11.70 -20.56 -1.15
N TYR A 28 -12.07 -20.03 -2.31
CA TYR A 28 -13.31 -20.40 -2.97
C TYR A 28 -13.21 -21.70 -3.76
N GLY A 29 -12.00 -22.25 -3.88
CA GLY A 29 -11.79 -23.53 -4.54
C GLY A 29 -11.95 -24.69 -3.59
N GLN A 30 -11.57 -25.88 -4.06
CA GLN A 30 -11.74 -27.11 -3.30
C GLN A 30 -10.69 -27.34 -2.20
N ARG A 31 -9.67 -26.49 -2.13
CA ARG A 31 -8.59 -26.66 -1.16
C ARG A 31 -8.91 -25.90 0.11
N PRO A 32 -8.73 -26.55 1.28
CA PRO A 32 -8.91 -25.83 2.54
C PRO A 32 -7.83 -24.75 2.71
N THR A 33 -8.24 -23.57 3.07
CA THR A 33 -7.35 -22.47 3.36
C THR A 33 -7.44 -22.12 4.85
N SER A 34 -6.33 -21.62 5.38
CA SER A 34 -6.28 -21.22 6.78
C SER A 34 -6.87 -19.83 6.95
N PRO A 35 -7.87 -19.65 7.84
CA PRO A 35 -8.38 -18.31 8.13
C PRO A 35 -7.31 -17.37 8.69
N ALA A 36 -6.36 -17.92 9.45
CA ALA A 36 -5.26 -17.12 9.99
C ALA A 36 -4.39 -16.56 8.87
N ARG A 37 -4.10 -17.40 7.88
CA ARG A 37 -3.30 -16.97 6.72
C ARG A 37 -4.03 -15.89 5.93
N MET A 38 -5.33 -16.04 5.76
CA MET A 38 -6.15 -15.05 5.07
C MET A 38 -6.07 -13.70 5.76
N ARG A 39 -6.16 -13.69 7.09
CA ARG A 39 -6.06 -12.46 7.87
C ARG A 39 -4.68 -11.84 7.77
N GLU A 40 -3.63 -12.65 7.77
CA GLU A 40 -2.27 -12.14 7.60
C GLU A 40 -2.10 -11.44 6.25
N LEU A 41 -2.59 -12.07 5.18
CA LEU A 41 -2.50 -11.49 3.85
C LEU A 41 -3.34 -10.23 3.73
N GLU A 42 -4.50 -10.21 4.36
CA GLU A 42 -5.36 -9.03 4.39
C GLU A 42 -4.66 -7.89 5.11
N ARG A 43 -4.07 -8.16 6.27
CA ARG A 43 -3.31 -7.15 7.02
C ARG A 43 -2.13 -6.64 6.23
N ALA A 44 -1.40 -7.54 5.57
CA ALA A 44 -0.26 -7.14 4.76
C ALA A 44 -0.69 -6.21 3.62
N CYS A 45 -1.81 -6.53 2.98
CA CYS A 45 -2.37 -5.71 1.92
C CYS A 45 -2.77 -4.33 2.43
N GLU A 46 -3.50 -4.28 3.54
CA GLU A 46 -3.93 -3.02 4.16
C GLU A 46 -2.74 -2.18 4.58
N HIS A 47 -1.75 -2.83 5.17
CA HIS A 47 -0.55 -2.15 5.64
C HIS A 47 0.23 -1.56 4.46
N ALA A 48 0.41 -2.32 3.40
CA ALA A 48 1.11 -1.85 2.21
C ALA A 48 0.37 -0.68 1.55
N GLU A 49 -0.96 -0.78 1.47
CA GLU A 49 -1.78 0.30 0.91
C GLU A 49 -1.73 1.56 1.77
N ALA A 50 -1.75 1.38 3.10
CA ALA A 50 -1.67 2.51 4.02
C ALA A 50 -0.32 3.22 3.90
N ARG A 51 0.77 2.46 3.81
CA ARG A 51 2.09 3.04 3.65
C ARG A 51 2.20 3.81 2.34
N LEU A 52 1.62 3.27 1.28
CA LEU A 52 1.61 3.94 -0.01
C LEU A 52 0.83 5.26 0.07
N ARG A 53 -0.34 5.24 0.69
CA ARG A 53 -1.15 6.45 0.86
C ARG A 53 -0.43 7.51 1.66
N ASP A 54 0.22 7.10 2.75
CA ASP A 54 0.99 8.04 3.58
C ASP A 54 2.13 8.66 2.79
N ALA A 55 2.84 7.86 2.03
CA ALA A 55 3.95 8.35 1.21
C ALA A 55 3.46 9.32 0.13
N GLU A 56 2.33 9.01 -0.50
CA GLU A 56 1.74 9.89 -1.49
C GLU A 56 1.28 11.21 -0.87
N ALA A 57 0.69 11.14 0.33
CA ALA A 57 0.25 12.32 1.05
C ALA A 57 1.44 13.19 1.45
N GLN A 58 2.52 12.58 1.92
CA GLN A 58 3.72 13.30 2.29
C GLN A 58 4.35 13.99 1.08
N GLU A 59 4.38 13.31 -0.05
CA GLU A 59 4.92 13.89 -1.27
C GLU A 59 4.06 15.06 -1.73
N ARG A 60 2.74 14.93 -1.63
CA ARG A 60 1.81 16.01 -1.98
C ARG A 60 2.01 17.22 -1.07
N ASP A 61 2.17 16.98 0.24
CA ASP A 61 2.42 18.04 1.21
C ASP A 61 3.75 18.72 0.95
N THR A 62 4.78 17.96 0.62
CA THR A 62 6.07 18.51 0.29
C THR A 62 6.01 19.38 -0.95
N ARG A 63 5.29 18.96 -1.96
CA ARG A 63 5.07 19.77 -3.17
C ARG A 63 4.32 21.04 -2.86
N THR A 64 3.27 20.95 -2.08
CA THR A 64 2.47 22.12 -1.70
C THR A 64 3.31 23.09 -0.91
N THR A 65 4.15 22.60 -0.03
CA THR A 65 5.06 23.45 0.74
C THR A 65 6.10 24.10 -0.14
N ALA A 66 6.60 23.37 -1.15
CA ALA A 66 7.58 23.91 -2.08
C ALA A 66 6.99 24.97 -3.00
N ASP A 67 5.73 24.79 -3.39
CA ASP A 67 5.03 25.73 -4.28
C ASP A 67 4.43 26.90 -3.54
N SER A 68 4.18 26.76 -2.26
CA SER A 68 3.60 27.85 -1.46
C SER A 68 4.67 28.80 -0.99
N PRO A 69 4.45 30.12 -1.07
CA PRO A 69 5.37 31.07 -0.47
C PRO A 69 5.41 30.84 1.05
N PRO A 70 6.57 31.07 1.69
CA PRO A 70 6.67 30.89 3.11
C PRO A 70 5.69 31.78 3.84
N ASP A 71 5.08 31.23 4.86
CA ASP A 71 4.12 31.95 5.67
C ASP A 71 4.80 33.16 6.32
N PRO A 72 4.26 34.37 6.16
CA PRO A 72 4.89 35.57 6.71
C PRO A 72 4.85 35.70 8.23
N SER A 73 4.18 34.80 8.91
CA SER A 73 4.11 34.88 10.37
C SER A 73 5.39 34.50 11.07
#